data_e759f966a0f1739d4828566533db02a3
#
_entry.id   e759f966a0f1739d4828566533db02a3
#
_cell.length_a   1.000
_cell.length_b   1.000
_cell.length_c   1.000
_cell.angle_alpha   90.00
_cell.angle_beta   90.00
_cell.angle_gamma   90.00
#
_symmetry.space_group_name_H-M   'P 1'
#
loop_
_entity.id
_entity.type
_entity.pdbx_description
1 polymer ?
#
loop_
_entity_poly.entity_id
_entity_poly.type
_entity_poly.pdbx_seq_one_letter_code
_entity_poly.pdbx_strand_id
1 'polypeptide(L)'
;MKTTDILILIGLSLGLASCGGGDEGGGGSASGPGGTPGGVPLESELPPELIEGTPKPMKEPNLVPAPKAAPEFLVPEGTELLSKGKTVTSSDDFPIIGDLSLVTDGDKEAGEGYYVELIDQLQWIQIDLGASSEVHAVWIWHFHSQKRAYRDVVVQISDDPEFKEGVTTVFNNDYDDTAKMGKGGDRPYVETRFGKIVDGKGAKGQYVRLYSNGNTSNDMNHYIEVEVYGKAG
;
A
#
# COMPACT_ATOMS: atom_id res chain seq x y z
N MET A 1 69.51 2.18 -54.18
CA MET A 1 68.22 2.91 -54.20
C MET A 1 67.58 2.69 -52.87
N LYS A 2 67.19 3.74 -52.20
CA LYS A 2 67.00 3.87 -50.77
C LYS A 2 65.63 3.27 -50.33
N THR A 3 65.68 2.32 -49.41
CA THR A 3 64.51 1.81 -48.64
C THR A 3 64.36 2.66 -47.37
N THR A 4 63.20 3.19 -47.14
CA THR A 4 62.88 3.97 -45.96
C THR A 4 62.06 3.14 -45.01
N ASP A 5 62.63 2.79 -43.86
CA ASP A 5 61.96 2.09 -42.78
C ASP A 5 61.10 3.07 -41.96
N ILE A 6 59.84 2.73 -41.74
CA ILE A 6 58.93 3.47 -40.83
C ILE A 6 58.88 2.69 -39.51
N LEU A 7 59.39 3.34 -38.47
CA LEU A 7 59.29 2.84 -37.07
C LEU A 7 57.93 3.24 -36.50
N ILE A 8 57.18 2.26 -36.06
CA ILE A 8 55.91 2.48 -35.28
C ILE A 8 56.28 2.43 -33.80
N LEU A 9 56.12 3.56 -33.10
CA LEU A 9 56.22 3.62 -31.64
C LEU A 9 54.87 3.24 -31.03
N ILE A 10 54.88 2.17 -30.26
CA ILE A 10 53.76 1.84 -29.39
C ILE A 10 53.98 2.50 -28.04
N GLY A 11 53.18 3.50 -27.72
CA GLY A 11 53.17 4.16 -26.40
C GLY A 11 52.35 3.38 -25.39
N LEU A 12 53.03 2.84 -24.37
CA LEU A 12 52.42 2.17 -23.22
C LEU A 12 52.16 3.25 -22.15
N SER A 13 50.88 3.63 -21.93
CA SER A 13 50.50 4.53 -20.85
C SER A 13 50.13 3.73 -19.60
N LEU A 14 51.00 3.78 -18.59
CA LEU A 14 50.64 3.32 -17.22
C LEU A 14 49.67 4.35 -16.61
N GLY A 15 48.43 3.92 -16.33
CA GLY A 15 47.51 4.65 -15.53
C GLY A 15 47.73 4.38 -14.03
N LEU A 16 48.08 5.43 -13.30
CA LEU A 16 48.17 5.45 -11.84
C LEU A 16 46.77 5.37 -11.26
N ALA A 17 46.47 4.33 -10.47
CA ALA A 17 45.28 4.26 -9.64
C ALA A 17 45.42 5.20 -8.43
N SER A 18 44.62 6.27 -8.40
CA SER A 18 44.45 7.14 -7.25
C SER A 18 43.29 6.61 -6.40
N CYS A 19 43.60 6.07 -5.22
CA CYS A 19 42.60 5.86 -4.16
C CYS A 19 42.25 7.21 -3.56
N GLY A 20 41.08 7.75 -3.96
CA GLY A 20 40.41 8.85 -3.29
C GLY A 20 39.20 8.33 -2.58
N GLY A 21 39.20 8.35 -1.21
CA GLY A 21 38.02 8.16 -0.41
C GLY A 21 37.04 9.30 -0.69
N GLY A 22 35.83 8.95 -1.10
CA GLY A 22 34.75 9.89 -1.39
C GLY A 22 33.51 9.46 -0.63
N ASP A 23 33.10 10.35 0.21
CA ASP A 23 31.86 10.52 0.94
C ASP A 23 30.66 9.73 0.36
N GLU A 24 30.11 8.85 1.16
CA GLU A 24 28.80 8.23 0.96
C GLU A 24 27.70 9.27 1.20
N GLY A 25 27.51 10.16 0.26
CA GLY A 25 26.29 10.94 0.15
C GLY A 25 25.13 10.04 -0.25
N GLY A 26 24.32 9.60 0.73
CA GLY A 26 23.06 8.90 0.51
C GLY A 26 22.10 9.76 -0.31
N GLY A 27 22.20 9.66 -1.63
CA GLY A 27 21.22 10.18 -2.57
C GLY A 27 19.95 9.33 -2.45
N GLY A 28 18.99 9.82 -1.68
CA GLY A 28 17.61 9.29 -1.74
C GLY A 28 17.12 9.49 -3.16
N SER A 29 17.10 8.41 -3.94
CA SER A 29 16.43 8.36 -5.22
C SER A 29 14.95 8.65 -4.94
N ALA A 30 14.47 9.83 -5.32
CA ALA A 30 13.05 10.10 -5.38
C ALA A 30 12.49 9.13 -6.41
N SER A 31 11.88 8.03 -5.94
CA SER A 31 11.06 7.20 -6.81
C SER A 31 9.96 8.09 -7.37
N GLY A 32 9.80 8.11 -8.69
CA GLY A 32 8.71 8.84 -9.34
C GLY A 32 7.34 8.38 -8.83
N PRO A 33 6.24 9.03 -9.28
CA PRO A 33 4.89 8.63 -8.90
C PRO A 33 4.69 7.12 -9.06
N GLY A 34 4.02 6.47 -8.08
CA GLY A 34 3.60 5.08 -8.21
C GLY A 34 2.50 4.91 -9.26
N GLY A 35 2.16 3.66 -9.59
CA GLY A 35 1.02 3.33 -10.46
C GLY A 35 1.35 3.28 -11.95
N THR A 36 0.38 3.67 -12.79
CA THR A 36 0.43 3.52 -14.25
C THR A 36 1.26 4.62 -14.92
N PRO A 37 2.38 4.28 -15.60
CA PRO A 37 3.17 5.27 -16.33
C PRO A 37 2.33 6.00 -17.39
N GLY A 38 2.39 7.34 -17.39
CA GLY A 38 1.62 8.17 -18.31
C GLY A 38 0.13 8.29 -17.97
N GLY A 39 -0.30 7.80 -16.82
CA GLY A 39 -1.65 7.99 -16.30
C GLY A 39 -1.90 9.40 -15.78
N VAL A 40 -3.10 9.58 -15.24
CA VAL A 40 -3.54 10.80 -14.56
C VAL A 40 -3.39 10.66 -13.04
N PRO A 41 -3.12 11.78 -12.32
CA PRO A 41 -3.05 11.71 -10.86
C PRO A 41 -4.34 11.17 -10.23
N LEU A 42 -4.20 10.24 -9.27
CA LEU A 42 -5.29 9.81 -8.43
C LEU A 42 -5.48 10.83 -7.31
N GLU A 43 -6.66 11.40 -7.23
CA GLU A 43 -7.02 12.39 -6.22
C GLU A 43 -8.10 11.84 -5.29
N SER A 44 -8.00 12.13 -4.00
CA SER A 44 -9.04 11.93 -3.00
C SER A 44 -8.98 13.04 -1.98
N GLU A 45 -10.14 13.39 -1.42
CA GLU A 45 -10.21 14.33 -0.30
C GLU A 45 -9.54 13.69 0.93
N LEU A 46 -8.57 14.38 1.50
CA LEU A 46 -7.85 13.91 2.68
C LEU A 46 -8.49 14.46 3.96
N PRO A 47 -8.61 13.64 5.02
CA PRO A 47 -9.15 14.12 6.29
C PRO A 47 -8.21 15.14 6.94
N PRO A 48 -8.73 15.97 7.86
CA PRO A 48 -7.89 16.83 8.69
C PRO A 48 -6.92 15.99 9.52
N GLU A 49 -5.80 16.58 9.92
CA GLU A 49 -4.89 15.90 10.83
C GLU A 49 -5.51 15.88 12.24
N LEU A 50 -5.72 14.68 12.75
CA LEU A 50 -6.10 14.42 14.14
C LEU A 50 -5.02 13.54 14.77
N ILE A 51 -4.41 14.02 15.86
CA ILE A 51 -3.42 13.25 16.63
C ILE A 51 -3.93 13.13 18.06
N GLU A 52 -4.19 11.91 18.49
CA GLU A 52 -4.62 11.58 19.83
C GLU A 52 -3.53 10.83 20.61
N GLY A 53 -3.44 11.13 21.88
CA GLY A 53 -2.51 10.45 22.80
C GLY A 53 -1.03 10.75 22.54
N THR A 54 -0.17 10.08 23.29
CA THR A 54 1.29 10.22 23.16
C THR A 54 1.82 9.13 22.26
N PRO A 55 2.57 9.47 21.17
CA PRO A 55 3.17 8.47 20.31
C PRO A 55 4.08 7.51 21.08
N LYS A 56 3.88 6.21 20.88
CA LYS A 56 4.74 5.15 21.43
C LYS A 56 5.73 4.68 20.37
N PRO A 57 6.94 4.23 20.76
CA PRO A 57 7.85 3.59 19.83
C PRO A 57 7.21 2.34 19.21
N MET A 58 7.16 2.26 17.89
CA MET A 58 6.70 1.08 17.18
C MET A 58 7.84 0.10 16.98
N LYS A 59 7.59 -1.17 17.29
CA LYS A 59 8.53 -2.27 17.08
C LYS A 59 7.95 -3.18 16.00
N GLU A 60 8.22 -2.83 14.75
CA GLU A 60 7.81 -3.64 13.60
C GLU A 60 9.01 -3.80 12.67
N PRO A 61 9.40 -5.04 12.29
CA PRO A 61 10.49 -5.26 11.35
C PRO A 61 10.24 -4.58 10.01
N ASN A 62 11.28 -4.01 9.41
CA ASN A 62 11.23 -3.37 8.08
C ASN A 62 10.19 -2.24 7.91
N LEU A 63 9.71 -1.64 9.00
CA LEU A 63 8.72 -0.58 8.98
C LEU A 63 9.15 0.58 8.09
N VAL A 64 8.29 0.99 7.16
CA VAL A 64 8.48 2.19 6.35
C VAL A 64 8.16 3.42 7.20
N PRO A 65 9.02 4.45 7.24
CA PRO A 65 8.71 5.70 7.92
C PRO A 65 7.43 6.34 7.41
N ALA A 66 6.72 7.06 8.31
CA ALA A 66 5.54 7.82 7.92
C ALA A 66 5.85 8.81 6.78
N PRO A 67 5.01 8.89 5.74
CA PRO A 67 5.18 9.84 4.67
C PRO A 67 5.00 11.27 5.21
N LYS A 68 5.72 12.23 4.61
CA LYS A 68 5.63 13.67 4.96
C LYS A 68 4.57 14.41 4.15
N ALA A 69 4.09 13.82 3.08
CA ALA A 69 3.06 14.35 2.19
C ALA A 69 2.21 13.19 1.66
N ALA A 70 1.07 13.51 1.08
CA ALA A 70 0.23 12.54 0.37
C ALA A 70 1.06 11.86 -0.74
N PRO A 71 0.90 10.55 -0.91
CA PRO A 71 1.58 9.84 -2.00
C PRO A 71 1.02 10.29 -3.35
N GLU A 72 1.92 10.48 -4.32
CA GLU A 72 1.53 10.65 -5.71
C GLU A 72 1.35 9.28 -6.36
N PHE A 73 0.20 9.07 -6.97
CA PHE A 73 -0.13 7.81 -7.64
C PHE A 73 -0.86 8.09 -8.96
N LEU A 74 -0.46 7.42 -10.04
CA LEU A 74 -1.03 7.61 -11.36
C LEU A 74 -1.93 6.42 -11.73
N VAL A 75 -3.13 6.73 -12.24
CA VAL A 75 -4.09 5.72 -12.72
C VAL A 75 -4.44 5.96 -14.19
N PRO A 76 -4.92 4.95 -14.92
CA PRO A 76 -5.41 5.13 -16.28
C PRO A 76 -6.53 6.18 -16.35
N GLU A 77 -6.58 6.96 -17.42
CA GLU A 77 -7.67 7.90 -17.67
C GLU A 77 -9.03 7.18 -17.67
N GLY A 78 -10.04 7.81 -17.06
CA GLY A 78 -11.37 7.22 -16.89
C GLY A 78 -11.45 6.20 -15.73
N THR A 79 -10.48 6.20 -14.81
CA THR A 79 -10.60 5.49 -13.54
C THR A 79 -11.59 6.20 -12.63
N GLU A 80 -12.52 5.46 -12.02
CA GLU A 80 -13.58 5.96 -11.15
C GLU A 80 -13.52 5.32 -9.76
N LEU A 81 -14.11 5.95 -8.75
CA LEU A 81 -14.31 5.39 -7.42
C LEU A 81 -15.44 4.37 -7.47
N LEU A 82 -15.12 3.09 -7.27
CA LEU A 82 -16.05 1.97 -7.39
C LEU A 82 -16.68 1.55 -6.05
N SER A 83 -16.02 1.81 -4.93
CA SER A 83 -16.42 1.29 -3.61
C SER A 83 -17.44 2.14 -2.87
N LYS A 84 -17.66 3.41 -3.24
CA LYS A 84 -18.51 4.31 -2.44
C LYS A 84 -19.93 3.77 -2.24
N GLY A 85 -20.32 3.60 -0.97
CA GLY A 85 -21.64 3.09 -0.58
C GLY A 85 -21.87 1.62 -0.93
N LYS A 86 -20.82 0.87 -1.23
CA LYS A 86 -20.90 -0.56 -1.54
C LYS A 86 -21.04 -1.38 -0.26
N THR A 87 -21.62 -2.58 -0.42
CA THR A 87 -21.78 -3.52 0.68
C THR A 87 -20.43 -4.04 1.16
N VAL A 88 -20.26 -4.01 2.48
CA VAL A 88 -19.09 -4.56 3.17
C VAL A 88 -19.53 -5.71 4.06
N THR A 89 -18.77 -6.79 4.04
CA THR A 89 -18.90 -7.93 4.97
C THR A 89 -17.56 -8.14 5.68
N SER A 90 -17.55 -8.88 6.79
CA SER A 90 -16.32 -9.17 7.52
C SER A 90 -16.31 -10.60 8.05
N SER A 91 -15.13 -11.04 8.51
CA SER A 91 -14.96 -12.29 9.25
C SER A 91 -15.54 -12.23 10.66
N ASP A 92 -15.70 -11.02 11.19
CA ASP A 92 -16.33 -10.76 12.48
C ASP A 92 -17.79 -10.35 12.27
N ASP A 93 -18.71 -11.21 12.68
CA ASP A 93 -20.15 -10.97 12.53
C ASP A 93 -20.67 -9.82 13.40
N PHE A 94 -19.91 -9.44 14.44
CA PHE A 94 -20.30 -8.44 15.43
C PHE A 94 -19.12 -7.50 15.77
N PRO A 95 -18.82 -6.52 14.91
CA PRO A 95 -17.79 -5.53 15.21
C PRO A 95 -17.96 -4.92 16.61
N ILE A 96 -16.84 -4.73 17.31
CA ILE A 96 -16.83 -4.17 18.68
C ILE A 96 -17.28 -2.70 18.64
N ILE A 97 -16.85 -1.96 17.61
CA ILE A 97 -17.17 -0.55 17.39
C ILE A 97 -17.56 -0.35 15.94
N GLY A 98 -18.54 0.50 15.71
CA GLY A 98 -18.97 0.95 14.40
C GLY A 98 -19.81 -0.05 13.62
N ASP A 99 -20.17 0.34 12.41
CA ASP A 99 -20.91 -0.45 11.43
C ASP A 99 -20.06 -0.58 10.17
N LEU A 100 -20.13 -1.73 9.49
CA LEU A 100 -19.32 -2.01 8.30
C LEU A 100 -19.57 -1.02 7.15
N SER A 101 -20.71 -0.34 7.13
CA SER A 101 -21.01 0.70 6.14
C SER A 101 -20.08 1.92 6.22
N LEU A 102 -19.44 2.17 7.37
CA LEU A 102 -18.44 3.23 7.53
C LEU A 102 -17.23 3.05 6.61
N VAL A 103 -16.91 1.80 6.24
CA VAL A 103 -15.71 1.48 5.45
C VAL A 103 -15.78 2.01 4.00
N THR A 104 -16.97 2.37 3.53
CA THR A 104 -17.19 2.83 2.14
C THR A 104 -18.09 4.07 2.06
N ASP A 105 -18.29 4.81 3.15
CA ASP A 105 -19.17 5.97 3.20
C ASP A 105 -18.52 7.26 2.68
N GLY A 106 -17.19 7.23 2.51
CA GLY A 106 -16.36 8.34 2.02
C GLY A 106 -15.86 9.26 3.12
N ASP A 107 -16.17 8.98 4.40
CA ASP A 107 -15.61 9.71 5.53
C ASP A 107 -14.29 9.05 5.98
N LYS A 108 -13.26 9.87 6.16
CA LYS A 108 -11.92 9.42 6.52
C LYS A 108 -11.45 9.99 7.84
N GLU A 109 -12.35 10.63 8.60
CA GLU A 109 -12.03 11.14 9.92
C GLU A 109 -11.69 9.98 10.88
N ALA A 110 -10.72 10.20 11.77
CA ALA A 110 -10.22 9.15 12.66
C ALA A 110 -10.66 9.35 14.12
N GLY A 111 -11.73 10.09 14.34
CA GLY A 111 -12.34 10.31 15.64
C GLY A 111 -13.20 9.12 16.10
N GLU A 112 -13.70 9.20 17.31
CA GLU A 112 -14.67 8.26 17.85
C GLU A 112 -15.96 8.29 17.01
N GLY A 113 -16.43 7.09 16.59
CA GLY A 113 -17.63 6.95 15.75
C GLY A 113 -17.37 6.91 14.24
N TYR A 114 -16.14 7.10 13.80
CA TYR A 114 -15.76 7.11 12.38
C TYR A 114 -15.00 5.86 11.93
N TYR A 115 -14.94 4.81 12.73
CA TYR A 115 -14.22 3.60 12.37
C TYR A 115 -14.94 2.33 12.82
N VAL A 116 -14.60 1.24 12.18
CA VAL A 116 -14.99 -0.11 12.57
C VAL A 116 -13.84 -0.76 13.34
N GLU A 117 -14.12 -1.35 14.51
CA GLU A 117 -13.17 -2.17 15.25
C GLU A 117 -13.63 -3.63 15.24
N LEU A 118 -12.81 -4.51 14.68
CA LEU A 118 -12.98 -5.95 14.69
C LEU A 118 -12.11 -6.55 15.81
N ILE A 119 -12.51 -7.74 16.27
CA ILE A 119 -11.79 -8.46 17.32
C ILE A 119 -10.33 -8.74 16.95
N ASP A 120 -9.57 -9.21 17.91
CA ASP A 120 -8.17 -9.65 17.78
C ASP A 120 -8.00 -10.81 16.78
N GLN A 121 -6.76 -11.19 16.53
CA GLN A 121 -6.34 -12.17 15.54
C GLN A 121 -6.56 -11.70 14.10
N LEU A 122 -6.36 -12.63 13.15
CA LEU A 122 -6.53 -12.35 11.73
C LEU A 122 -8.01 -12.11 11.40
N GLN A 123 -8.31 -10.91 10.97
CA GLN A 123 -9.65 -10.53 10.50
C GLN A 123 -9.60 -10.07 9.05
N TRP A 124 -10.74 -10.07 8.39
CA TRP A 124 -10.88 -9.47 7.07
C TRP A 124 -12.17 -8.67 6.94
N ILE A 125 -12.14 -7.69 6.06
CA ILE A 125 -13.31 -7.04 5.46
C ILE A 125 -13.34 -7.34 3.97
N GLN A 126 -14.53 -7.38 3.37
CA GLN A 126 -14.73 -7.62 1.94
C GLN A 126 -15.74 -6.64 1.38
N ILE A 127 -15.35 -5.96 0.32
CA ILE A 127 -16.18 -5.02 -0.42
C ILE A 127 -16.71 -5.72 -1.68
N ASP A 128 -18.02 -5.69 -1.90
CA ASP A 128 -18.66 -6.14 -3.13
C ASP A 128 -18.85 -4.96 -4.08
N LEU A 129 -18.08 -4.89 -5.16
CA LEU A 129 -18.18 -3.85 -6.18
C LEU A 129 -19.46 -3.95 -7.03
N GLY A 130 -20.18 -5.08 -6.94
CA GLY A 130 -21.42 -5.34 -7.65
C GLY A 130 -21.24 -5.95 -9.05
N ALA A 131 -20.06 -5.86 -9.62
CA ALA A 131 -19.67 -6.49 -10.89
C ALA A 131 -18.16 -6.68 -10.95
N SER A 132 -17.70 -7.64 -11.77
CA SER A 132 -16.28 -7.78 -12.08
C SER A 132 -15.76 -6.49 -12.69
N SER A 133 -14.74 -5.92 -12.07
CA SER A 133 -14.17 -4.62 -12.44
C SER A 133 -12.66 -4.72 -12.57
N GLU A 134 -12.05 -3.83 -13.34
CA GLU A 134 -10.60 -3.72 -13.43
C GLU A 134 -10.11 -2.73 -12.36
N VAL A 135 -9.45 -3.25 -11.31
CA VAL A 135 -9.00 -2.45 -10.16
C VAL A 135 -7.61 -1.89 -10.41
N HIS A 136 -7.48 -0.56 -10.36
CA HIS A 136 -6.22 0.16 -10.56
C HIS A 136 -5.55 0.58 -9.27
N ALA A 137 -6.34 0.95 -8.25
CA ALA A 137 -5.82 1.31 -6.93
C ALA A 137 -6.80 0.91 -5.82
N VAL A 138 -6.25 0.56 -4.65
CA VAL A 138 -6.99 0.43 -3.40
C VAL A 138 -6.35 1.39 -2.41
N TRP A 139 -7.09 2.41 -1.97
CA TRP A 139 -6.62 3.40 -1.02
C TRP A 139 -7.25 3.12 0.34
N ILE A 140 -6.42 2.86 1.36
CA ILE A 140 -6.82 2.28 2.63
C ILE A 140 -6.53 3.28 3.74
N TRP A 141 -7.51 3.55 4.58
CA TRP A 141 -7.36 4.25 5.85
C TRP A 141 -7.75 3.29 6.99
N HIS A 142 -6.74 2.80 7.68
CA HIS A 142 -6.93 2.24 9.00
C HIS A 142 -6.94 3.38 10.04
N PHE A 143 -7.12 3.04 11.33
CA PHE A 143 -7.14 4.06 12.38
C PHE A 143 -5.82 4.81 12.46
N HIS A 144 -5.85 6.13 12.20
CA HIS A 144 -4.66 6.95 12.01
C HIS A 144 -4.52 8.14 12.97
N SER A 145 -5.48 8.40 13.88
CA SER A 145 -5.33 9.44 14.90
C SER A 145 -4.26 9.10 15.94
N GLN A 146 -3.90 7.82 16.06
CA GLN A 146 -2.78 7.37 16.88
C GLN A 146 -1.79 6.62 16.00
N LYS A 147 -0.52 7.02 16.01
CA LYS A 147 0.51 6.39 15.20
C LYS A 147 0.63 4.90 15.50
N ARG A 148 0.38 4.08 14.51
CA ARG A 148 0.48 2.61 14.55
C ARG A 148 0.81 2.04 13.17
N ALA A 149 1.14 0.77 13.15
CA ALA A 149 1.26 -0.02 11.93
C ALA A 149 0.47 -1.32 12.12
N TYR A 150 -0.28 -1.72 11.10
CA TYR A 150 -1.02 -2.99 11.11
C TYR A 150 -0.13 -4.12 10.60
N ARG A 151 -0.33 -5.31 11.16
CA ARG A 151 0.39 -6.53 10.82
C ARG A 151 -0.41 -7.36 9.84
N ASP A 152 0.30 -8.13 9.03
CA ASP A 152 -0.26 -9.10 8.09
C ASP A 152 -1.36 -8.50 7.20
N VAL A 153 -1.12 -7.25 6.77
CA VAL A 153 -2.03 -6.60 5.82
C VAL A 153 -1.87 -7.29 4.48
N VAL A 154 -2.97 -7.91 4.01
CA VAL A 154 -3.03 -8.54 2.70
C VAL A 154 -4.23 -7.99 1.95
N VAL A 155 -4.05 -7.61 0.68
CA VAL A 155 -5.13 -7.14 -0.19
C VAL A 155 -5.27 -8.09 -1.36
N GLN A 156 -6.46 -8.64 -1.52
CA GLN A 156 -6.80 -9.61 -2.55
C GLN A 156 -8.02 -9.17 -3.36
N ILE A 157 -8.04 -9.56 -4.63
CA ILE A 157 -9.11 -9.28 -5.58
C ILE A 157 -9.52 -10.61 -6.22
N SER A 158 -10.83 -10.87 -6.32
CA SER A 158 -11.38 -12.08 -6.95
C SER A 158 -12.81 -11.86 -7.44
N ASP A 159 -13.24 -12.67 -8.40
CA ASP A 159 -14.65 -12.83 -8.76
C ASP A 159 -15.38 -13.86 -7.88
N ASP A 160 -14.61 -14.68 -7.11
CA ASP A 160 -15.14 -15.65 -6.16
C ASP A 160 -15.36 -15.00 -4.78
N PRO A 161 -16.60 -14.89 -4.28
CA PRO A 161 -16.87 -14.31 -2.96
C PRO A 161 -16.24 -15.08 -1.78
N GLU A 162 -15.88 -16.34 -2.01
CA GLU A 162 -15.24 -17.19 -0.99
C GLU A 162 -13.70 -17.10 -1.02
N PHE A 163 -13.12 -16.44 -2.04
CA PHE A 163 -11.67 -16.33 -2.25
C PHE A 163 -10.92 -17.66 -2.29
N LYS A 164 -11.55 -18.68 -2.89
CA LYS A 164 -10.97 -20.02 -3.11
C LYS A 164 -10.31 -20.16 -4.47
N GLU A 165 -10.85 -19.44 -5.47
CA GLU A 165 -10.42 -19.50 -6.86
C GLU A 165 -10.20 -18.10 -7.45
N GLY A 166 -9.34 -17.99 -8.46
CA GLY A 166 -9.12 -16.73 -9.19
C GLY A 166 -8.61 -15.58 -8.34
N VAL A 167 -7.91 -15.86 -7.24
CA VAL A 167 -7.46 -14.84 -6.29
C VAL A 167 -6.18 -14.19 -6.78
N THR A 168 -6.21 -12.86 -6.89
CA THR A 168 -5.02 -12.04 -7.16
C THR A 168 -4.64 -11.27 -5.90
N THR A 169 -3.46 -11.54 -5.34
CA THR A 169 -2.89 -10.78 -4.23
C THR A 169 -2.13 -9.58 -4.78
N VAL A 170 -2.56 -8.36 -4.45
CA VAL A 170 -1.94 -7.10 -4.94
C VAL A 170 -1.04 -6.46 -3.91
N PHE A 171 -1.22 -6.77 -2.62
CA PHE A 171 -0.38 -6.34 -1.52
C PHE A 171 -0.29 -7.43 -0.45
N ASN A 172 0.90 -7.63 0.13
CA ASN A 172 1.09 -8.56 1.23
C ASN A 172 2.34 -8.18 2.04
N ASN A 173 2.18 -7.69 3.29
CA ASN A 173 3.27 -7.37 4.20
C ASN A 173 3.50 -8.42 5.30
N ASP A 174 2.84 -9.58 5.22
CA ASP A 174 3.05 -10.73 6.10
C ASP A 174 4.37 -11.42 5.76
N TYR A 175 5.45 -11.01 6.39
CA TYR A 175 6.81 -11.49 6.10
C TYR A 175 7.11 -12.88 6.65
N ASP A 176 6.35 -13.36 7.62
CA ASP A 176 6.57 -14.65 8.31
C ASP A 176 5.51 -15.72 8.04
N ASP A 177 4.48 -15.37 7.25
CA ASP A 177 3.36 -16.23 6.86
C ASP A 177 2.46 -16.62 8.05
N THR A 178 2.25 -15.71 8.98
CA THR A 178 1.31 -15.92 10.10
C THR A 178 -0.14 -15.92 9.64
N ALA A 179 -0.49 -15.14 8.61
CA ALA A 179 -1.81 -15.14 7.98
C ALA A 179 -2.10 -16.37 7.11
N LYS A 180 -1.09 -17.23 6.83
CA LYS A 180 -1.21 -18.44 5.99
C LYS A 180 -1.64 -18.17 4.54
N MET A 181 -1.28 -16.99 4.01
CA MET A 181 -1.51 -16.59 2.62
C MET A 181 -0.23 -16.49 1.79
N GLY A 182 0.85 -17.10 2.29
CA GLY A 182 2.18 -17.00 1.72
C GLY A 182 2.94 -15.77 2.20
N LYS A 183 4.27 -15.87 2.22
CA LYS A 183 5.13 -14.76 2.65
C LYS A 183 5.03 -13.58 1.69
N GLY A 184 4.76 -12.41 2.25
CA GLY A 184 4.69 -11.17 1.53
C GLY A 184 6.06 -10.56 1.24
N GLY A 185 6.14 -9.79 0.17
CA GLY A 185 7.31 -8.99 -0.21
C GLY A 185 7.14 -7.50 0.09
N ASP A 186 5.94 -7.08 0.48
CA ASP A 186 5.66 -5.69 0.82
C ASP A 186 6.13 -5.36 2.24
N ARG A 187 6.29 -4.07 2.52
CA ARG A 187 6.79 -3.62 3.81
C ARG A 187 5.65 -3.06 4.66
N PRO A 188 5.64 -3.30 5.98
CA PRO A 188 4.72 -2.64 6.89
C PRO A 188 4.95 -1.12 6.86
N TYR A 189 3.90 -0.36 7.11
CA TYR A 189 3.89 1.10 7.01
C TYR A 189 3.20 1.73 8.21
N VAL A 190 3.55 2.98 8.48
CA VAL A 190 2.92 3.78 9.55
C VAL A 190 1.64 4.38 9.00
N GLU A 191 0.55 4.19 9.75
CA GLU A 191 -0.74 4.81 9.42
C GLU A 191 -0.69 6.32 9.62
N THR A 192 -1.24 7.03 8.68
CA THR A 192 -1.35 8.49 8.67
C THR A 192 -2.66 8.92 8.01
N ARG A 193 -3.04 10.18 8.17
CA ARG A 193 -4.19 10.76 7.45
C ARG A 193 -4.11 10.66 5.92
N PHE A 194 -2.95 10.34 5.38
CA PHE A 194 -2.77 10.17 3.93
C PHE A 194 -3.21 8.81 3.44
N GLY A 195 -3.48 7.84 4.34
CA GLY A 195 -3.79 6.47 3.97
C GLY A 195 -2.64 5.75 3.26
N LYS A 196 -2.92 4.54 2.82
CA LYS A 196 -2.01 3.71 2.03
C LYS A 196 -2.61 3.40 0.67
N ILE A 197 -1.97 3.86 -0.41
CA ILE A 197 -2.34 3.43 -1.75
C ILE A 197 -1.63 2.12 -2.07
N VAL A 198 -2.41 1.14 -2.51
CA VAL A 198 -1.98 -0.14 -3.04
C VAL A 198 -2.25 -0.15 -4.54
N ASP A 199 -1.24 -0.50 -5.34
CA ASP A 199 -1.38 -0.67 -6.78
C ASP A 199 -2.23 -1.91 -7.07
N GLY A 200 -3.40 -1.73 -7.65
CA GLY A 200 -4.31 -2.81 -8.08
C GLY A 200 -3.82 -3.55 -9.32
N LYS A 201 -2.85 -3.00 -10.05
CA LYS A 201 -2.20 -3.59 -11.24
C LYS A 201 -3.17 -4.02 -12.34
N GLY A 202 -4.38 -3.44 -12.37
CA GLY A 202 -5.43 -3.83 -13.30
C GLY A 202 -6.01 -5.23 -13.02
N ALA A 203 -5.87 -5.74 -11.81
CA ALA A 203 -6.47 -7.01 -11.42
C ALA A 203 -7.99 -6.96 -11.57
N LYS A 204 -8.59 -8.06 -12.04
CA LYS A 204 -10.03 -8.15 -12.27
C LYS A 204 -10.71 -8.91 -11.14
N GLY A 205 -11.84 -8.41 -10.71
CA GLY A 205 -12.70 -9.06 -9.73
C GLY A 205 -13.86 -8.18 -9.29
N GLN A 206 -14.89 -8.85 -8.77
CA GLN A 206 -16.06 -8.20 -8.16
C GLN A 206 -15.80 -7.89 -6.69
N TYR A 207 -14.94 -8.68 -6.02
CA TYR A 207 -14.71 -8.57 -4.60
C TYR A 207 -13.29 -8.12 -4.31
N VAL A 208 -13.15 -7.18 -3.35
CA VAL A 208 -11.87 -6.75 -2.80
C VAL A 208 -11.86 -7.11 -1.32
N ARG A 209 -10.93 -7.97 -0.89
CA ARG A 209 -10.80 -8.41 0.50
C ARG A 209 -9.49 -7.92 1.10
N LEU A 210 -9.59 -7.32 2.28
CA LEU A 210 -8.46 -6.80 3.03
C LEU A 210 -8.36 -7.56 4.35
N TYR A 211 -7.17 -8.02 4.69
CA TYR A 211 -6.86 -8.71 5.94
C TYR A 211 -5.96 -7.84 6.81
N SER A 212 -6.06 -8.02 8.13
CA SER A 212 -5.11 -7.50 9.11
C SER A 212 -5.11 -8.38 10.36
N ASN A 213 -4.01 -8.35 11.14
CA ASN A 213 -3.82 -9.19 12.32
C ASN A 213 -3.27 -8.34 13.48
N GLY A 214 -4.12 -7.46 13.98
CA GLY A 214 -3.75 -6.50 15.00
C GLY A 214 -2.76 -5.43 14.53
N ASN A 215 -2.26 -4.66 15.47
CA ASN A 215 -1.37 -3.54 15.19
C ASN A 215 -0.33 -3.33 16.30
N THR A 216 0.55 -2.37 16.13
CA THR A 216 1.65 -2.08 17.08
C THR A 216 1.20 -1.44 18.41
N SER A 217 -0.08 -1.07 18.54
CA SER A 217 -0.64 -0.44 19.76
C SER A 217 -1.53 -1.39 20.54
N ASN A 218 -2.28 -2.26 19.88
CA ASN A 218 -3.13 -3.30 20.47
C ASN A 218 -3.32 -4.45 19.44
N ASP A 219 -4.09 -5.47 19.81
CA ASP A 219 -4.31 -6.65 18.98
C ASP A 219 -5.57 -6.53 18.09
N MET A 220 -6.28 -5.40 18.14
CA MET A 220 -7.52 -5.16 17.39
C MET A 220 -7.26 -4.71 15.96
N ASN A 221 -8.24 -4.90 15.10
CA ASN A 221 -8.22 -4.51 13.69
C ASN A 221 -9.21 -3.36 13.47
N HIS A 222 -8.78 -2.31 12.81
CA HIS A 222 -9.62 -1.13 12.61
C HIS A 222 -9.61 -0.72 11.15
N TYR A 223 -10.77 -0.32 10.64
CA TYR A 223 -10.93 0.26 9.30
C TYR A 223 -11.74 1.54 9.39
N ILE A 224 -11.29 2.59 8.75
CA ILE A 224 -12.01 3.87 8.61
C ILE A 224 -12.65 3.90 7.23
N GLU A 225 -11.84 3.88 6.15
CA GLU A 225 -12.33 3.96 4.78
C GLU A 225 -11.45 3.13 3.85
N VAL A 226 -12.08 2.53 2.84
CA VAL A 226 -11.39 1.86 1.74
C VAL A 226 -11.98 2.33 0.41
N GLU A 227 -11.21 3.12 -0.31
CA GLU A 227 -11.56 3.55 -1.66
C GLU A 227 -10.96 2.60 -2.69
N VAL A 228 -11.80 1.96 -3.50
CA VAL A 228 -11.38 1.13 -4.62
C VAL A 228 -11.59 1.89 -5.91
N TYR A 229 -10.53 2.10 -6.66
CA TYR A 229 -10.54 2.83 -7.91
C TYR A 229 -10.28 1.90 -9.09
N GLY A 230 -11.07 2.05 -10.15
CA GLY A 230 -10.95 1.18 -11.30
C GLY A 230 -11.88 1.54 -12.43
N LYS A 231 -12.10 0.58 -13.32
CA LYS A 231 -13.08 0.67 -14.40
C LYS A 231 -14.11 -0.42 -14.20
N ALA A 232 -15.39 -0.03 -14.16
CA ALA A 232 -16.50 -0.97 -14.12
C ALA A 232 -16.48 -1.89 -15.35
N GLY A 233 -16.75 -3.18 -15.16
CA GLY A 233 -16.83 -4.16 -16.23
C GLY A 233 -18.21 -4.20 -16.90
#